data_bdb47d50ac9ece3d15b9aa8ead05d63e
#
_entry.id   bdb47d50ac9ece3d15b9aa8ead05d63e
#
_cell.length_a   1.000
_cell.length_b   1.000
_cell.length_c   1.000
_cell.angle_alpha   90.00
_cell.angle_beta   90.00
_cell.angle_gamma   90.00
#
_symmetry.space_group_name_H-M   'P 1'
#
loop_
_entity.id
_entity.type
_entity.pdbx_description
1 polymer ?
#
loop_
_entity_poly.entity_id
_entity_poly.type
_entity_poly.pdbx_seq_one_letter_code
_entity_poly.pdbx_strand_id
1 'polypeptide(L)' 'MEKVIEILKSLHPDVDFENCTTLIDDKIIDSFDIVTLISELSDEFDVNIPVEEIVPENFNSAKAIYELIKRLQEDE' A
#
# COMPACT_ATOMS: atom_id res chain seq x y z
N MET A 1 8.33 1.76 7.52
CA MET A 1 7.84 0.61 6.75
C MET A 1 7.07 -0.42 7.56
N GLU A 2 7.32 -0.52 8.84
CA GLU A 2 6.61 -1.47 9.70
C GLU A 2 5.10 -1.27 9.70
N LYS A 3 4.65 -0.02 9.74
CA LYS A 3 3.22 0.29 9.72
C LYS A 3 2.54 -0.15 8.44
N VAL A 4 3.21 0.03 7.31
CA VAL A 4 2.68 -0.40 6.01
C VAL A 4 2.51 -1.91 6.02
N ILE A 5 3.51 -2.64 6.49
CA ILE A 5 3.45 -4.10 6.55
C ILE A 5 2.36 -4.56 7.51
N GLU A 6 2.22 -3.91 8.65
CA GLU A 6 1.15 -4.25 9.62
C GLU A 6 -0.23 -4.10 8.99
N ILE A 7 -0.44 -3.02 8.26
CA ILE A 7 -1.72 -2.78 7.59
C ILE A 7 -1.98 -3.85 6.54
N LEU A 8 -0.97 -4.17 5.73
CA LEU A 8 -1.09 -5.21 4.72
C LEU A 8 -1.38 -6.57 5.35
N LYS A 9 -0.71 -6.90 6.43
CA LYS A 9 -0.92 -8.18 7.10
C LYS A 9 -2.27 -8.29 7.77
N SER A 10 -2.88 -7.17 8.14
CA SER A 10 -4.23 -7.20 8.69
C SER A 10 -5.25 -7.61 7.62
N LEU A 11 -4.94 -7.34 6.35
CA LEU A 11 -5.80 -7.75 5.24
C LEU A 11 -5.49 -9.16 4.76
N HIS A 12 -4.21 -9.52 4.70
CA HIS A 12 -3.75 -10.82 4.20
C HIS A 12 -2.60 -11.34 5.06
N PRO A 13 -2.91 -11.96 6.20
CA PRO A 13 -1.87 -12.37 7.16
C PRO A 13 -0.94 -13.46 6.66
N ASP A 14 -1.33 -14.18 5.61
CA ASP A 14 -0.53 -15.29 5.08
C ASP A 14 0.48 -14.87 4.02
N VAL A 15 0.50 -13.60 3.65
CA VAL A 15 1.38 -13.11 2.58
C VAL A 15 2.66 -12.54 3.18
N ASP A 16 3.79 -12.87 2.54
CA ASP A 16 5.09 -12.32 2.91
C ASP A 16 5.31 -10.99 2.19
N PHE A 17 4.79 -9.93 2.76
CA PHE A 17 4.84 -8.61 2.14
C PHE A 17 6.23 -8.02 2.10
N GLU A 18 7.14 -8.48 2.94
CA GLU A 18 8.50 -7.97 2.96
C GLU A 18 9.29 -8.35 1.71
N ASN A 19 8.98 -9.50 1.15
CA ASN A 19 9.72 -10.05 0.00
C ASN A 19 8.92 -10.07 -1.29
N CYS A 20 7.61 -9.85 -1.23
CA CYS A 20 6.78 -9.92 -2.43
C CYS A 20 6.79 -8.58 -3.16
N THR A 21 7.10 -8.61 -4.46
CA THR A 21 7.13 -7.41 -5.31
C THR A 21 6.10 -7.48 -6.44
N THR A 22 5.19 -8.44 -6.38
CA THR A 22 4.19 -8.66 -7.42
C THR A 22 2.78 -8.76 -6.84
N LEU A 23 2.49 -7.93 -5.81
CA LEU A 23 1.19 -7.95 -5.14
C LEU A 23 0.03 -7.76 -6.10
N ILE A 24 0.18 -6.85 -7.05
CA ILE A 24 -0.85 -6.59 -8.05
C ILE A 24 -0.74 -7.58 -9.20
N ASP A 25 0.48 -7.80 -9.71
CA ASP A 25 0.72 -8.65 -10.87
C ASP A 25 0.26 -10.10 -10.63
N ASP A 26 0.46 -10.60 -9.42
CA ASP A 26 0.04 -11.95 -9.04
C ASP A 26 -1.37 -11.99 -8.44
N LYS A 27 -2.04 -10.86 -8.42
CA LYS A 27 -3.41 -10.72 -7.90
C LYS A 27 -3.53 -11.13 -6.44
N ILE A 28 -2.48 -10.91 -5.68
CA ILE A 28 -2.49 -11.15 -4.24
C ILE A 28 -3.41 -10.15 -3.57
N ILE A 29 -3.36 -8.89 -4.00
CA ILE A 29 -4.35 -7.88 -3.61
C ILE A 29 -5.11 -7.43 -4.86
N ASP A 30 -6.39 -7.20 -4.69
CA ASP A 30 -7.26 -6.75 -5.80
C ASP A 30 -7.73 -5.31 -5.55
N SER A 31 -8.62 -4.83 -6.41
CA SER A 31 -9.10 -3.45 -6.30
C SER A 31 -9.86 -3.19 -4.99
N PHE A 32 -10.52 -4.19 -4.46
CA PHE A 32 -11.20 -4.09 -3.17
C PHE A 32 -10.20 -3.88 -2.04
N ASP A 33 -9.12 -4.66 -2.07
CA ASP A 33 -8.06 -4.56 -1.07
C ASP A 33 -7.36 -3.20 -1.19
N ILE A 34 -7.18 -2.71 -2.41
CA ILE A 34 -6.56 -1.40 -2.62
C ILE A 34 -7.41 -0.29 -1.99
N VAL A 35 -8.72 -0.33 -2.17
CA VAL A 35 -9.62 0.66 -1.59
C VAL A 35 -9.52 0.64 -0.06
N THR A 36 -9.55 -0.54 0.54
CA THR A 36 -9.41 -0.70 1.98
C THR A 36 -8.05 -0.21 2.46
N LEU A 37 -7.01 -0.59 1.71
CA LEU A 37 -5.63 -0.20 2.03
C LEU A 37 -5.45 1.32 1.99
N ILE A 38 -6.01 1.97 0.98
CA ILE A 38 -5.93 3.43 0.86
C ILE A 38 -6.59 4.10 2.06
N SER A 39 -7.76 3.61 2.47
CA SER A 39 -8.45 4.15 3.62
C SER A 39 -7.62 4.00 4.90
N GLU A 40 -7.04 2.83 5.09
CA GLU A 40 -6.21 2.55 6.26
C GLU A 40 -4.94 3.39 6.28
N LEU A 41 -4.28 3.49 5.11
CA LEU A 41 -3.06 4.27 5.00
C LEU A 41 -3.32 5.76 5.21
N SER A 42 -4.41 6.27 4.65
CA SER A 42 -4.79 7.67 4.81
C SER A 42 -5.02 8.01 6.27
N ASP A 43 -5.65 7.10 6.99
CA ASP A 43 -5.95 7.27 8.42
C ASP A 43 -4.67 7.20 9.27
N GLU A 44 -3.85 6.20 9.00
CA GLU A 44 -2.66 5.94 9.82
C GLU A 44 -1.58 7.00 9.63
N PHE A 45 -1.39 7.47 8.40
CA PHE A 45 -0.32 8.41 8.07
C PHE A 45 -0.81 9.83 7.87
N ASP A 46 -2.11 10.04 7.98
CA ASP A 46 -2.72 11.36 7.78
C ASP A 46 -2.32 11.98 6.43
N VAL A 47 -2.45 11.18 5.37
CA VAL A 47 -2.16 11.61 4.01
C VAL A 47 -3.37 11.40 3.13
N ASN A 48 -3.43 12.14 2.04
CA ASN A 48 -4.47 11.98 1.02
C ASN A 48 -3.83 11.38 -0.22
N ILE A 49 -4.28 10.19 -0.62
CA ILE A 49 -3.73 9.50 -1.78
C ILE A 49 -4.58 9.85 -3.00
N PRO A 50 -4.06 10.63 -3.96
CA PRO A 50 -4.83 11.02 -5.12
C PRO A 50 -5.04 9.85 -6.07
N VAL A 51 -6.14 9.90 -6.83
CA VAL A 51 -6.52 8.83 -7.76
C VAL A 51 -5.41 8.54 -8.77
N GLU A 52 -4.70 9.56 -9.21
CA GLU A 52 -3.62 9.41 -10.21
C GLU A 52 -2.44 8.63 -9.69
N GLU A 53 -2.32 8.46 -8.36
CA GLU A 53 -1.26 7.64 -7.77
C GLU A 53 -1.70 6.19 -7.56
N ILE A 54 -2.97 5.89 -7.81
CA ILE A 54 -3.50 4.54 -7.64
C ILE A 54 -3.24 3.74 -8.91
N VAL A 55 -2.00 3.32 -9.07
CA VAL A 55 -1.54 2.54 -10.23
C VAL A 55 -0.81 1.30 -9.71
N PRO A 56 -0.79 0.21 -10.49
CA PRO A 56 -0.18 -1.05 -10.03
C PRO A 56 1.26 -0.91 -9.57
N GLU A 57 2.04 -0.07 -10.22
CA GLU A 57 3.44 0.14 -9.88
C GLU A 57 3.62 0.61 -8.44
N ASN A 58 2.68 1.40 -7.94
CA ASN A 58 2.78 1.95 -6.59
C ASN A 58 2.31 0.98 -5.51
N PHE A 59 1.65 -0.10 -5.89
CA PHE A 59 1.07 -1.04 -4.94
C PHE A 59 1.56 -2.48 -5.11
N ASN A 60 2.57 -2.70 -5.94
CA ASN A 60 3.10 -4.03 -6.18
C ASN A 60 3.95 -4.57 -5.04
N SER A 61 4.40 -3.73 -4.14
CA SER A 61 5.20 -4.17 -3.00
C SER A 61 4.97 -3.24 -1.81
N ALA A 62 5.28 -3.73 -0.62
CA ALA A 62 5.21 -2.91 0.59
C ALA A 62 6.16 -1.72 0.47
N LYS A 63 7.32 -1.94 -0.12
CA LYS A 63 8.30 -0.87 -0.33
C LYS A 63 7.76 0.22 -1.24
N ALA A 64 7.09 -0.16 -2.34
CA ALA A 64 6.51 0.82 -3.26
C ALA A 64 5.42 1.64 -2.56
N ILE A 65 4.59 0.99 -1.77
CA ILE A 65 3.55 1.66 -0.99
C ILE A 65 4.17 2.64 0.00
N TYR A 66 5.20 2.20 0.70
CA TYR A 66 5.89 3.02 1.68
C TYR A 66 6.50 4.26 1.02
N GLU A 67 7.15 4.09 -0.13
CA GLU A 67 7.74 5.21 -0.86
C GLU A 67 6.67 6.21 -1.33
N LEU A 68 5.52 5.69 -1.77
CA LEU A 68 4.39 6.55 -2.13
C LEU A 68 3.94 7.40 -0.93
N ILE A 69 3.77 6.77 0.22
CA ILE A 69 3.35 7.46 1.43
C ILE A 69 4.36 8.54 1.81
N LYS A 70 5.64 8.22 1.79
CA LYS A 70 6.69 9.18 2.13
C LYS A 70 6.67 10.37 1.18
N ARG A 71 6.52 10.10 -0.11
CA ARG A 71 6.47 11.16 -1.11
C ARG A 71 5.29 12.10 -0.86
N LEU A 72 4.13 11.55 -0.54
CA LEU A 72 2.95 12.35 -0.24
C LEU A 72 3.12 13.18 1.03
N GLN A 73 3.79 12.64 2.03
CA GLN A 73 4.07 13.38 3.26
C GLN A 73 5.02 14.54 3.02
N GLU A 74 5.99 14.35 2.14
CA GLU A 74 6.98 15.37 1.84
C GLU A 74 6.44 16.50 0.98
N ASP A 75 5.42 16.23 0.18
CA ASP A 75 4.81 17.18 -0.73
C ASP A 75 3.83 18.15 -0.04
N GLU A 76 3.63 17.99 1.24
CA GLU A 76 2.72 18.89 1.99
C GLU A 76 3.38 20.18 2.49
#